data_197259ef52ba9221aa8382d79ffe7e66
#
_entry.id   197259ef52ba9221aa8382d79ffe7e66
#
_cell.length_a   1.000
_cell.length_b   1.000
_cell.length_c   1.000
_cell.angle_alpha   90.00
_cell.angle_beta   90.00
_cell.angle_gamma   90.00
#
_symmetry.space_group_name_H-M   'P 1'
#
loop_
_entity.id
_entity.type
_entity.pdbx_description
1 polymer ?
#
loop_
_entity_poly.entity_id
_entity_poly.type
_entity_poly.pdbx_seq_one_letter_code
_entity_poly.pdbx_strand_id
1 'polypeptide(L)'
;YGVTDWTFVGTSEGSVSAFHAARMNPQLARRLILTSSVWGPTRNGPGLSDADWTALQATLLWVHHQDDPCEFTSYREARRYASRTRAPLVTVRGGGPEKGGACQAFTAHGFVGVERAVVRAMRSWVLTGAVPADVEAP
;
A
#
# COMPACT_ATOMS: atom_id res chain seq x y z
N TYR A 1 19.80 -11.09 16.71
CA TYR A 1 18.84 -11.81 15.83
C TYR A 1 19.18 -11.59 14.36
N GLY A 2 20.24 -11.58 13.79
CA GLY A 2 20.74 -11.55 12.41
C GLY A 2 19.74 -11.43 11.22
N VAL A 3 18.56 -10.83 11.41
CA VAL A 3 17.59 -10.63 10.35
C VAL A 3 18.05 -9.47 9.47
N THR A 4 18.29 -9.76 8.19
CA THR A 4 18.80 -8.79 7.20
C THR A 4 17.83 -8.55 6.03
N ASP A 5 16.70 -9.25 6.01
CA ASP A 5 15.68 -9.15 4.95
C ASP A 5 14.35 -8.72 5.57
N TRP A 6 14.07 -7.42 5.50
CA TRP A 6 12.86 -6.83 6.04
C TRP A 6 11.91 -6.41 4.93
N THR A 7 10.63 -6.69 5.16
CA THR A 7 9.54 -6.11 4.39
C THR A 7 8.88 -5.03 5.25
N PHE A 8 8.95 -3.79 4.81
CA PHE A 8 8.19 -2.69 5.43
C PHE A 8 6.78 -2.66 4.83
N VAL A 9 5.78 -2.48 5.69
CA VAL A 9 4.38 -2.36 5.28
C VAL A 9 3.80 -1.10 5.89
N GLY A 10 3.14 -0.28 5.07
CA GLY A 10 2.48 0.93 5.54
C GLY A 10 1.12 1.13 4.93
N THR A 11 0.13 1.49 5.76
CA THR A 11 -1.25 1.73 5.36
C THR A 11 -1.62 3.18 5.67
N SER A 12 -2.32 3.85 4.76
CA SER A 12 -2.79 5.23 4.92
C SER A 12 -1.63 6.17 5.29
N GLU A 13 -1.71 6.92 6.37
CA GLU A 13 -0.59 7.75 6.88
C GLU A 13 0.69 6.92 7.09
N GLY A 14 0.55 5.66 7.48
CA GLY A 14 1.68 4.73 7.62
C GLY A 14 2.40 4.44 6.29
N SER A 15 1.76 4.67 5.13
CA SER A 15 2.41 4.51 3.83
C SER A 15 3.56 5.51 3.64
N VAL A 16 3.36 6.76 4.08
CA VAL A 16 4.39 7.80 4.05
C VAL A 16 5.54 7.43 4.99
N SER A 17 5.23 7.02 6.22
CA SER A 17 6.23 6.60 7.20
C SER A 17 7.05 5.40 6.71
N ALA A 18 6.39 4.37 6.18
CA ALA A 18 7.06 3.17 5.66
C ALA A 18 7.96 3.48 4.46
N PHE A 19 7.52 4.37 3.55
CA PHE A 19 8.35 4.83 2.43
C PHE A 19 9.64 5.49 2.93
N HIS A 20 9.53 6.46 3.85
CA HIS A 20 10.70 7.15 4.39
C HIS A 20 11.62 6.20 5.18
N ALA A 21 11.04 5.29 5.98
CA ALA A 21 11.79 4.29 6.71
C ALA A 21 12.59 3.37 5.77
N ALA A 22 11.96 2.89 4.68
CA ALA A 22 12.63 2.06 3.69
C ALA A 22 13.75 2.81 2.97
N ARG A 23 13.52 4.07 2.61
CA ARG A 23 14.51 4.92 1.94
C ARG A 23 15.72 5.23 2.83
N MET A 24 15.49 5.43 4.13
CA MET A 24 16.56 5.71 5.10
C MET A 24 17.35 4.46 5.51
N ASN A 25 16.82 3.26 5.26
CA ASN A 25 17.44 1.99 5.64
C ASN A 25 17.54 1.03 4.44
N PRO A 26 18.20 1.44 3.35
CA PRO A 26 18.22 0.63 2.11
C PRO A 26 18.90 -0.73 2.29
N GLN A 27 19.80 -0.85 3.25
CA GLN A 27 20.50 -2.11 3.58
C GLN A 27 19.57 -3.14 4.26
N LEU A 28 18.47 -2.71 4.88
CA LEU A 28 17.51 -3.57 5.57
C LEU A 28 16.22 -3.76 4.76
N ALA A 29 15.74 -2.69 4.14
CA ALA A 29 14.47 -2.67 3.42
C ALA A 29 14.58 -3.35 2.06
N ARG A 30 14.38 -4.64 2.02
CA ARG A 30 14.34 -5.40 0.76
C ARG A 30 13.06 -5.21 0.00
N ARG A 31 11.95 -5.09 0.72
CA ARG A 31 10.60 -4.94 0.16
C ARG A 31 9.83 -3.85 0.89
N LEU A 32 8.99 -3.16 0.14
CA LEU A 32 8.07 -2.16 0.64
C LEU A 32 6.67 -2.44 0.09
N ILE A 33 5.69 -2.59 0.97
CA ILE A 33 4.28 -2.73 0.61
C ILE A 33 3.54 -1.48 1.08
N LEU A 34 2.90 -0.80 0.18
CA LEU A 34 2.13 0.40 0.46
C LEU A 34 0.66 0.16 0.13
N THR A 35 -0.18 0.30 1.16
CA THR A 35 -1.61 0.05 1.04
C THR A 35 -2.39 1.33 1.34
N SER A 36 -3.49 1.57 0.65
CA SER A 36 -4.33 2.78 0.82
C SER A 36 -3.48 4.04 1.01
N SER A 37 -2.56 4.28 0.07
CA SER A 37 -1.48 5.25 0.21
C SER A 37 -1.97 6.69 0.17
N VAL A 38 -1.42 7.53 1.04
CA VAL A 38 -1.71 8.97 1.09
C VAL A 38 -0.88 9.70 0.03
N TRP A 39 -1.55 10.39 -0.88
CA TRP A 39 -0.91 11.06 -2.02
C TRP A 39 -0.58 12.53 -1.75
N GLY A 40 -1.57 13.31 -1.36
CA GLY A 40 -1.41 14.74 -1.09
C GLY A 40 -1.06 15.06 0.35
N PRO A 41 -0.83 16.34 0.67
CA PRO A 41 -0.56 16.77 2.03
C PRO A 41 -1.78 16.56 2.94
N THR A 42 -1.51 16.14 4.16
CA THR A 42 -2.47 16.06 5.26
C THR A 42 -2.03 16.98 6.40
N ARG A 43 -2.81 17.04 7.47
CA ARG A 43 -2.40 17.75 8.69
C ARG A 43 -1.11 17.19 9.32
N ASN A 44 -0.72 15.97 8.97
CA ASN A 44 0.45 15.27 9.50
C ASN A 44 1.71 15.46 8.63
N GLY A 45 1.59 16.07 7.47
CA GLY A 45 2.71 16.35 6.58
C GLY A 45 2.43 16.08 5.10
N PRO A 46 3.48 16.07 4.27
CA PRO A 46 3.37 15.80 2.84
C PRO A 46 2.99 14.36 2.58
N GLY A 47 2.27 14.13 1.48
CA GLY A 47 1.97 12.79 0.99
C GLY A 47 3.07 12.25 0.05
N LEU A 48 2.78 11.13 -0.58
CA LEU A 48 3.71 10.42 -1.45
C LEU A 48 3.86 11.03 -2.85
N SER A 49 3.00 11.99 -3.22
CA SER A 49 3.10 12.67 -4.53
C SER A 49 4.40 13.46 -4.70
N ASP A 50 4.92 14.00 -3.61
CA ASP A 50 6.16 14.79 -3.60
C ASP A 50 7.40 13.95 -3.25
N ALA A 51 7.23 12.63 -3.09
CA ALA A 51 8.30 11.74 -2.70
C ALA A 51 9.31 11.51 -3.84
N ASP A 52 10.58 11.46 -3.49
CA ASP A 52 11.64 11.05 -4.41
C ASP A 52 11.71 9.53 -4.53
N TRP A 53 11.03 8.98 -5.51
CA TRP A 53 10.97 7.56 -5.80
C TRP A 53 12.26 7.00 -6.39
N THR A 54 13.13 7.85 -6.94
CA THR A 54 14.40 7.41 -7.54
C THR A 54 15.39 6.92 -6.49
N ALA A 55 15.25 7.42 -5.26
CA ALA A 55 16.09 7.04 -4.13
C ALA A 55 15.63 5.75 -3.43
N LEU A 56 14.48 5.18 -3.80
CA LEU A 56 13.99 3.94 -3.22
C LEU A 56 14.70 2.73 -3.84
N GLN A 57 15.37 1.93 -3.02
CA GLN A 57 16.06 0.71 -3.44
C GLN A 57 15.23 -0.56 -3.20
N ALA A 58 14.24 -0.49 -2.30
CA ALA A 58 13.35 -1.62 -2.01
C ALA A 58 12.47 -1.98 -3.21
N THR A 59 12.23 -3.28 -3.41
CA THR A 59 11.19 -3.73 -4.35
C THR A 59 9.82 -3.32 -3.79
N LEU A 60 8.96 -2.76 -4.65
CA LEU A 60 7.72 -2.12 -4.25
C LEU A 60 6.49 -2.93 -4.69
N LEU A 61 5.49 -2.99 -3.82
CA LEU A 61 4.14 -3.47 -4.11
C LEU A 61 3.11 -2.42 -3.68
N TRP A 62 2.18 -2.11 -4.57
CA TRP A 62 1.01 -1.31 -4.27
C TRP A 62 -0.21 -2.21 -4.02
N VAL A 63 -1.02 -1.87 -3.02
CA VAL A 63 -2.29 -2.57 -2.74
C VAL A 63 -3.36 -1.53 -2.43
N HIS A 64 -4.36 -1.41 -3.28
CA HIS A 64 -5.40 -0.39 -3.12
C HIS A 64 -6.78 -0.94 -3.44
N HIS A 65 -7.76 -0.52 -2.65
CA HIS A 65 -9.16 -0.78 -2.95
C HIS A 65 -9.64 0.16 -4.05
N GLN A 66 -10.33 -0.39 -5.07
CA GLN A 66 -10.82 0.39 -6.21
C GLN A 66 -11.81 1.48 -5.77
N ASP A 67 -12.63 1.17 -4.78
CA ASP A 67 -13.71 2.02 -4.26
C ASP A 67 -13.36 2.65 -2.90
N ASP A 68 -12.05 2.85 -2.62
CA ASP A 68 -11.60 3.53 -1.40
C ASP A 68 -12.24 4.92 -1.31
N PRO A 69 -13.10 5.19 -0.29
CA PRO A 69 -13.83 6.44 -0.18
C PRO A 69 -12.99 7.59 0.40
N CYS A 70 -11.77 7.32 0.86
CA CYS A 70 -10.92 8.31 1.48
C CYS A 70 -10.31 9.26 0.44
N GLU A 71 -10.57 10.56 0.59
CA GLU A 71 -10.12 11.59 -0.35
C GLU A 71 -8.60 11.69 -0.51
N PHE A 72 -7.83 11.27 0.51
CA PHE A 72 -6.37 11.30 0.50
C PHE A 72 -5.71 10.12 -0.21
N THR A 73 -6.47 9.05 -0.49
CA THR A 73 -5.93 7.74 -0.92
C THR A 73 -6.51 7.26 -2.25
N SER A 74 -6.71 8.17 -3.18
CA SER A 74 -7.31 7.92 -4.49
C SER A 74 -6.69 6.72 -5.22
N TYR A 75 -7.53 5.75 -5.60
CA TYR A 75 -7.14 4.60 -6.42
C TYR A 75 -6.59 5.02 -7.81
N ARG A 76 -7.10 6.11 -8.38
CA ARG A 76 -6.57 6.65 -9.64
C ARG A 76 -5.09 7.01 -9.52
N GLU A 77 -4.70 7.61 -8.40
CA GLU A 77 -3.29 7.93 -8.14
C GLU A 77 -2.48 6.66 -7.91
N ALA A 78 -3.02 5.64 -7.23
CA ALA A 78 -2.36 4.35 -7.08
C ALA A 78 -1.99 3.74 -8.44
N ARG A 79 -2.92 3.73 -9.39
CA ARG A 79 -2.67 3.27 -10.76
C ARG A 79 -1.57 4.08 -11.46
N ARG A 80 -1.62 5.40 -11.32
CA ARG A 80 -0.63 6.31 -11.91
C ARG A 80 0.77 6.03 -11.36
N TYR A 81 0.89 5.89 -10.04
CA TYR A 81 2.18 5.62 -9.39
C TYR A 81 2.67 4.20 -9.62
N ALA A 82 1.81 3.21 -9.70
CA ALA A 82 2.18 1.85 -10.09
C ALA A 82 2.84 1.84 -11.49
N SER A 83 2.23 2.53 -12.45
CA SER A 83 2.80 2.70 -13.78
C SER A 83 4.14 3.45 -13.76
N ARG A 84 4.22 4.56 -13.02
CA ARG A 84 5.42 5.40 -12.92
C ARG A 84 6.60 4.66 -12.28
N THR A 85 6.33 3.90 -11.22
CA THR A 85 7.35 3.14 -10.48
C THR A 85 7.62 1.77 -11.11
N ARG A 86 6.83 1.35 -12.10
CA ARG A 86 6.86 0.00 -12.71
C ARG A 86 6.69 -1.10 -11.69
N ALA A 87 6.00 -0.82 -10.59
CA ALA A 87 5.71 -1.77 -9.53
C ALA A 87 4.33 -2.40 -9.72
N PRO A 88 4.13 -3.66 -9.32
CA PRO A 88 2.81 -4.29 -9.37
C PRO A 88 1.80 -3.57 -8.48
N LEU A 89 0.55 -3.57 -8.90
CA LEU A 89 -0.59 -3.08 -8.16
C LEU A 89 -1.61 -4.20 -7.99
N VAL A 90 -1.95 -4.52 -6.76
CA VAL A 90 -3.10 -5.35 -6.44
C VAL A 90 -4.32 -4.45 -6.32
N THR A 91 -5.28 -4.65 -7.20
CA THR A 91 -6.59 -4.00 -7.13
C THR A 91 -7.52 -4.81 -6.26
N VAL A 92 -8.00 -4.21 -5.18
CA VAL A 92 -8.95 -4.85 -4.26
C VAL A 92 -10.36 -4.38 -4.57
N ARG A 93 -11.32 -5.32 -4.59
CA ARG A 93 -12.75 -5.08 -4.87
C ARG A 93 -13.64 -5.79 -3.87
N GLY A 94 -14.86 -5.31 -3.74
CA GLY A 94 -15.87 -5.93 -2.88
C GLY A 94 -15.60 -5.72 -1.39
N GLY A 95 -16.15 -6.60 -0.57
CA GLY A 95 -16.07 -6.49 0.89
C GLY A 95 -17.29 -5.81 1.51
N GLY A 96 -17.14 -5.29 2.71
CA GLY A 96 -18.21 -4.70 3.51
C GLY A 96 -18.80 -5.68 4.51
N PRO A 97 -19.85 -5.30 5.26
CA PRO A 97 -20.46 -3.95 5.25
C PRO A 97 -19.56 -2.89 5.90
N GLU A 98 -19.59 -1.71 5.33
CA GLU A 98 -18.78 -0.58 5.80
C GLU A 98 -19.40 0.10 7.02
N LYS A 99 -18.54 0.65 7.91
CA LYS A 99 -18.93 1.43 9.09
C LYS A 99 -17.91 2.55 9.37
N GLY A 100 -18.40 3.71 9.72
CA GLY A 100 -17.57 4.84 10.13
C GLY A 100 -17.22 5.80 9.01
N GLY A 101 -16.21 6.64 9.24
CA GLY A 101 -15.79 7.66 8.29
C GLY A 101 -14.95 7.09 7.14
N ALA A 102 -14.94 7.79 6.01
CA ALA A 102 -14.32 7.37 4.75
C ALA A 102 -12.87 6.86 4.88
N CYS A 103 -12.07 7.49 5.74
CA CYS A 103 -10.65 7.12 5.94
C CYS A 103 -10.42 6.20 7.15
N GLN A 104 -11.44 5.47 7.59
CA GLN A 104 -11.33 4.56 8.73
C GLN A 104 -11.20 3.09 8.31
N ALA A 105 -10.67 2.27 9.22
CA ALA A 105 -10.36 0.88 8.96
C ALA A 105 -11.55 -0.02 8.60
N PHE A 106 -12.77 0.35 9.02
CA PHE A 106 -13.99 -0.44 8.75
C PHE A 106 -14.73 0.01 7.48
N THR A 107 -14.00 0.51 6.50
CA THR A 107 -14.49 0.83 5.16
C THR A 107 -13.61 0.14 4.11
N ALA A 108 -13.86 0.40 2.82
CA ALA A 108 -12.99 -0.06 1.74
C ALA A 108 -11.54 0.47 1.90
N HIS A 109 -11.35 1.62 2.57
CA HIS A 109 -10.04 2.14 2.94
C HIS A 109 -9.20 1.14 3.76
N GLY A 110 -9.82 0.41 4.68
CA GLY A 110 -9.18 -0.63 5.49
C GLY A 110 -9.40 -2.05 4.99
N PHE A 111 -9.96 -2.20 3.78
CA PHE A 111 -10.23 -3.51 3.15
C PHE A 111 -11.27 -4.34 3.89
N VAL A 112 -12.24 -3.70 4.54
CA VAL A 112 -13.26 -4.42 5.34
C VAL A 112 -13.92 -5.55 4.56
N GLY A 113 -13.92 -6.74 5.16
CA GLY A 113 -14.52 -7.95 4.57
C GLY A 113 -13.66 -8.70 3.55
N VAL A 114 -12.50 -8.13 3.14
CA VAL A 114 -11.54 -8.78 2.23
C VAL A 114 -10.12 -8.84 2.79
N GLU A 115 -9.92 -8.50 4.05
CA GLU A 115 -8.60 -8.38 4.69
C GLU A 115 -7.77 -9.65 4.55
N ARG A 116 -8.39 -10.83 4.73
CA ARG A 116 -7.68 -12.12 4.60
C ARG A 116 -7.15 -12.36 3.19
N ALA A 117 -7.90 -11.96 2.17
CA ALA A 117 -7.48 -12.12 0.78
C ALA A 117 -6.34 -11.14 0.44
N VAL A 118 -6.42 -9.91 0.94
CA VAL A 118 -5.35 -8.90 0.82
C VAL A 118 -4.06 -9.40 1.48
N VAL A 119 -4.14 -9.89 2.72
CA VAL A 119 -2.97 -10.42 3.44
C VAL A 119 -2.36 -11.61 2.71
N ARG A 120 -3.19 -12.52 2.15
CA ARG A 120 -2.69 -13.63 1.33
C ARG A 120 -1.94 -13.14 0.09
N ALA A 121 -2.45 -12.14 -0.60
CA ALA A 121 -1.78 -11.57 -1.77
C ALA A 121 -0.43 -10.94 -1.41
N MET A 122 -0.37 -10.15 -0.36
CA MET A 122 0.88 -9.56 0.15
C MET A 122 1.88 -10.66 0.55
N ARG A 123 1.43 -11.68 1.28
CA ARG A 123 2.26 -12.81 1.68
C ARG A 123 2.81 -13.57 0.46
N SER A 124 1.98 -13.83 -0.55
CA SER A 124 2.41 -14.47 -1.79
C SER A 124 3.56 -13.69 -2.44
N TRP A 125 3.38 -12.38 -2.56
CA TRP A 125 4.41 -11.54 -3.15
C TRP A 125 5.73 -11.54 -2.36
N VAL A 126 5.65 -11.47 -1.03
CA VAL A 126 6.86 -11.53 -0.18
C VAL A 126 7.62 -12.84 -0.36
N LEU A 127 6.90 -13.97 -0.49
CA LEU A 127 7.50 -15.29 -0.56
C LEU A 127 7.96 -15.70 -1.98
N THR A 128 7.26 -15.24 -3.02
CA THR A 128 7.44 -15.74 -4.38
C THR A 128 7.73 -14.64 -5.41
N GLY A 129 7.54 -13.38 -5.06
CA GLY A 129 7.59 -12.25 -5.99
C GLY A 129 6.36 -12.14 -6.90
N ALA A 130 5.42 -13.08 -6.82
CA ALA A 130 4.20 -13.09 -7.63
C ALA A 130 2.98 -12.66 -6.82
N VAL A 131 2.08 -11.93 -7.46
CA VAL A 131 0.84 -11.44 -6.86
C VAL A 131 -0.27 -11.44 -7.91
N PRO A 132 -1.54 -11.74 -7.53
CA PRO A 132 -2.67 -11.54 -8.43
C PRO A 132 -2.85 -10.05 -8.71
N ALA A 133 -3.30 -9.72 -9.93
CA ALA A 133 -3.62 -8.33 -10.27
C ALA A 133 -4.85 -7.82 -9.51
N ASP A 134 -5.79 -8.73 -9.22
CA ASP A 134 -7.06 -8.44 -8.56
C ASP A 134 -7.29 -9.36 -7.36
N VAL A 135 -7.89 -8.80 -6.34
CA VAL A 135 -8.39 -9.49 -5.15
C VAL A 135 -9.83 -9.07 -4.93
N GLU A 136 -10.73 -10.04 -4.88
CA GLU A 136 -12.16 -9.82 -4.66
C GLU A 136 -12.66 -10.63 -3.47
N ALA A 137 -13.75 -10.17 -2.86
CA ALA A 137 -14.50 -10.98 -1.92
C ALA A 137 -15.11 -12.19 -2.65
N PRO A 138 -15.18 -13.35 -2.00
CA PRO A 138 -15.87 -14.50 -2.53
C PRO A 138 -17.37 -14.24 -2.65
#